data_06ceee717df47e37d49985c68fa88100
#
_entry.id   06ceee717df47e37d49985c68fa88100
#
_cell.length_a   1.000
_cell.length_b   1.000
_cell.length_c   1.000
_cell.angle_alpha   90.00
_cell.angle_beta   90.00
_cell.angle_gamma   90.00
#
_symmetry.space_group_name_H-M   'P 1'
#
loop_
_entity.id
_entity.type
_entity.pdbx_description
1 polymer ?
#
loop_
_entity_poly.entity_id
_entity_poly.type
_entity_poly.pdbx_seq_one_letter_code
_entity_poly.pdbx_strand_id
1 'polypeptide(L)'
;MKTTKEMIEVMQAYESGEQIECFNDEEWKYVKNPVWDWLHNDYRVKQKKYVPFEDAEEFLAAQRKHGIDIIAFGELYANSYIDCYCTVFLYNGDGTSVFTFNFETLLENCTFADGTPCGKEVQL
;
A
#
# COMPACT_ATOMS: atom_id res chain seq x y z
N MET A 1 -20.00 11.18 -11.96
CA MET A 1 -19.89 10.11 -12.98
C MET A 1 -18.45 9.93 -13.38
N LYS A 2 -17.97 8.69 -13.48
CA LYS A 2 -16.60 8.44 -13.91
C LYS A 2 -16.40 8.69 -15.40
N THR A 3 -15.21 9.17 -15.73
CA THR A 3 -14.80 9.27 -17.14
C THR A 3 -14.45 7.87 -17.67
N THR A 4 -14.38 7.73 -18.99
CA THR A 4 -13.95 6.48 -19.61
C THR A 4 -12.58 6.03 -19.09
N LYS A 5 -11.65 6.97 -18.91
CA LYS A 5 -10.33 6.70 -18.38
C LYS A 5 -10.40 6.11 -16.96
N GLU A 6 -11.22 6.70 -16.10
CA GLU A 6 -11.41 6.22 -14.74
C GLU A 6 -12.03 4.82 -14.71
N MET A 7 -12.99 4.56 -15.58
CA MET A 7 -13.61 3.23 -15.70
C MET A 7 -12.58 2.19 -16.12
N ILE A 8 -11.72 2.52 -17.09
CA ILE A 8 -10.66 1.62 -17.56
C ILE A 8 -9.66 1.33 -16.43
N GLU A 9 -9.29 2.34 -15.65
CA GLU A 9 -8.37 2.17 -14.53
C GLU A 9 -8.91 1.18 -13.49
N VAL A 10 -10.21 1.25 -13.18
CA VAL A 10 -10.86 0.31 -12.24
C VAL A 10 -10.85 -1.11 -12.81
N MET A 11 -11.18 -1.27 -14.08
CA MET A 11 -11.18 -2.57 -14.74
C MET A 11 -9.79 -3.19 -14.82
N GLN A 12 -8.77 -2.37 -15.09
CA GLN A 12 -7.38 -2.83 -15.11
C GLN A 12 -6.91 -3.26 -13.72
N ALA A 13 -7.33 -2.55 -12.68
CA ALA A 13 -7.03 -2.92 -11.31
C ALA A 13 -7.65 -4.28 -10.96
N TYR A 14 -8.86 -4.53 -11.41
CA TYR A 14 -9.52 -5.84 -11.24
C TYR A 14 -8.72 -6.95 -11.91
N GLU A 15 -8.28 -6.72 -13.14
CA GLU A 15 -7.47 -7.70 -13.87
C GLU A 15 -6.15 -8.00 -13.14
N SER A 16 -5.60 -7.01 -12.44
CA SER A 16 -4.39 -7.16 -11.66
C SER A 16 -4.60 -7.84 -10.30
N GLY A 17 -5.85 -8.20 -9.96
CA GLY A 17 -6.15 -8.90 -8.71
C GLY A 17 -6.68 -8.03 -7.59
N GLU A 18 -6.90 -6.74 -7.83
CA GLU A 18 -7.46 -5.83 -6.82
C GLU A 18 -8.94 -6.13 -6.59
N GLN A 19 -9.38 -5.95 -5.35
CA GLN A 19 -10.79 -6.12 -5.00
C GLN A 19 -11.59 -4.91 -5.44
N ILE A 20 -12.81 -5.14 -5.94
CA ILE A 20 -13.68 -4.10 -6.47
C ILE A 20 -14.93 -3.98 -5.60
N GLU A 21 -15.38 -2.75 -5.39
CA GLU A 21 -16.65 -2.45 -4.74
C GLU A 21 -17.61 -1.85 -5.76
N CYS A 22 -18.88 -2.20 -5.63
CA CYS A 22 -19.97 -1.67 -6.46
C CYS A 22 -20.90 -0.83 -5.58
N PHE A 23 -21.29 0.35 -6.07
CA PHE A 23 -22.26 1.20 -5.38
C PHE A 23 -23.67 0.77 -5.77
N ASN A 24 -24.41 0.24 -4.80
CA ASN A 24 -25.76 -0.25 -4.99
C ASN A 24 -26.55 -0.06 -3.68
N ASP A 25 -27.83 0.35 -3.80
CA ASP A 25 -28.69 0.60 -2.65
C ASP A 25 -28.06 1.59 -1.65
N GLU A 26 -27.46 2.65 -2.19
CA GLU A 26 -26.86 3.75 -1.42
C GLU A 26 -25.63 3.35 -0.59
N GLU A 27 -25.03 2.19 -0.87
CA GLU A 27 -23.79 1.78 -0.21
C GLU A 27 -22.83 1.06 -1.13
N TRP A 28 -21.56 1.07 -0.77
CA TRP A 28 -20.51 0.34 -1.48
C TRP A 28 -20.41 -1.07 -0.93
N LYS A 29 -20.53 -2.07 -1.82
CA LYS A 29 -20.46 -3.48 -1.45
C LYS A 29 -19.40 -4.19 -2.27
N TYR A 30 -18.68 -5.13 -1.63
CA TYR A 30 -17.70 -5.95 -2.33
C TYR A 30 -18.38 -6.80 -3.41
N VAL A 31 -17.75 -6.87 -4.59
CA VAL A 31 -18.24 -7.66 -5.71
C VAL A 31 -17.11 -8.57 -6.19
N LYS A 32 -17.32 -9.87 -6.13
CA LYS A 32 -16.31 -10.84 -6.56
C LYS A 32 -16.17 -10.87 -8.07
N ASN A 33 -17.29 -10.83 -8.78
CA ASN A 33 -17.32 -10.88 -10.25
C ASN A 33 -18.12 -9.71 -10.79
N PRO A 34 -17.48 -8.52 -10.97
CA PRO A 34 -18.20 -7.35 -11.48
C PRO A 34 -18.77 -7.59 -12.87
N VAL A 35 -20.00 -7.15 -13.10
CA VAL A 35 -20.62 -7.23 -14.43
C VAL A 35 -20.37 -5.99 -15.28
N TRP A 36 -19.74 -4.96 -14.69
CA TRP A 36 -19.36 -3.71 -15.36
C TRP A 36 -20.53 -2.96 -15.98
N ASP A 37 -21.65 -2.95 -15.27
CA ASP A 37 -22.83 -2.19 -15.69
C ASP A 37 -22.72 -0.73 -15.23
N TRP A 38 -21.90 0.04 -15.92
CA TRP A 38 -21.64 1.44 -15.59
C TRP A 38 -22.85 2.35 -15.78
N LEU A 39 -23.86 1.90 -16.50
CA LEU A 39 -25.07 2.67 -16.71
C LEU A 39 -25.93 2.75 -15.44
N HIS A 40 -25.98 1.67 -14.66
CA HIS A 40 -26.83 1.57 -13.48
C HIS A 40 -26.03 1.56 -12.17
N ASN A 41 -24.73 1.28 -12.21
CA ASN A 41 -23.89 1.13 -11.03
C ASN A 41 -22.60 1.91 -11.19
N ASP A 42 -21.97 2.26 -10.06
CA ASP A 42 -20.60 2.74 -10.04
C ASP A 42 -19.70 1.66 -9.44
N TYR A 43 -18.44 1.68 -9.81
CA TYR A 43 -17.44 0.72 -9.33
C TYR A 43 -16.18 1.45 -8.92
N ARG A 44 -15.51 0.93 -7.89
CA ARG A 44 -14.21 1.46 -7.45
C ARG A 44 -13.33 0.34 -6.92
N VAL A 45 -12.03 0.58 -6.90
CA VAL A 45 -11.10 -0.30 -6.20
C VAL A 45 -11.36 -0.17 -4.70
N LYS A 46 -11.45 -1.31 -4.00
CA LYS A 46 -11.66 -1.31 -2.55
C LYS A 46 -10.51 -0.54 -1.89
N GLN A 47 -10.85 0.44 -1.08
CA GLN A 47 -9.85 1.23 -0.39
C GLN A 47 -9.20 0.40 0.71
N LYS A 48 -7.87 0.46 0.76
CA LYS A 48 -7.07 -0.14 1.80
C LYS A 48 -6.63 0.96 2.73
N LYS A 49 -6.68 0.70 4.03
CA LYS A 49 -6.16 1.60 5.03
C LYS A 49 -4.92 0.97 5.65
N TYR A 50 -3.90 1.78 5.89
CA TYR A 50 -2.69 1.33 6.56
C TYR A 50 -2.53 2.10 7.86
N VAL A 51 -2.06 1.39 8.88
CA VAL A 51 -1.72 1.96 10.18
C VAL A 51 -0.25 1.64 10.48
N PRO A 52 0.41 2.36 11.40
CA PRO A 52 1.79 2.04 11.74
C PRO A 52 1.93 0.60 12.21
N PHE A 53 3.08 -0.03 11.92
CA PHE A 53 3.39 -1.34 12.48
C PHE A 53 3.39 -1.25 14.01
N GLU A 54 2.96 -2.30 14.68
CA GLU A 54 2.90 -2.35 16.13
C GLU A 54 4.21 -2.88 16.75
N ASP A 55 4.91 -3.75 16.01
CA ASP A 55 6.15 -4.35 16.50
C ASP A 55 7.10 -4.66 15.34
N ALA A 56 8.34 -5.04 15.71
CA ALA A 56 9.37 -5.37 14.73
C ALA A 56 9.01 -6.58 13.88
N GLU A 57 8.26 -7.53 14.41
CA GLU A 57 7.89 -8.74 13.68
C GLU A 57 6.95 -8.44 12.53
N GLU A 58 6.00 -7.50 12.70
CA GLU A 58 5.13 -7.06 11.63
C GLU A 58 5.94 -6.39 10.50
N PHE A 59 6.93 -5.56 10.87
CA PHE A 59 7.82 -4.94 9.89
C PHE A 59 8.63 -5.99 9.12
N LEU A 60 9.22 -6.95 9.82
CA LEU A 60 10.01 -8.00 9.20
C LEU A 60 9.18 -8.89 8.29
N ALA A 61 7.93 -9.19 8.67
CA ALA A 61 7.01 -9.93 7.82
C ALA A 61 6.70 -9.18 6.53
N ALA A 62 6.51 -7.87 6.63
CA ALA A 62 6.28 -7.02 5.47
C ALA A 62 7.52 -6.97 4.56
N GLN A 63 8.73 -6.90 5.14
CA GLN A 63 9.96 -6.97 4.35
C GLN A 63 10.08 -8.29 3.60
N ARG A 64 9.72 -9.40 4.22
CA ARG A 64 9.74 -10.70 3.55
C ARG A 64 8.78 -10.76 2.37
N LYS A 65 7.66 -10.07 2.47
CA LYS A 65 6.64 -10.03 1.41
C LYS A 65 6.97 -9.04 0.29
N HIS A 66 7.46 -7.85 0.64
CA HIS A 66 7.63 -6.73 -0.29
C HIS A 66 9.09 -6.41 -0.65
N GLY A 67 10.05 -7.03 0.04
CA GLY A 67 11.47 -6.76 -0.14
C GLY A 67 12.01 -5.75 0.85
N ILE A 68 13.34 -5.62 0.89
CA ILE A 68 14.05 -4.75 1.84
C ILE A 68 14.27 -3.34 1.31
N ASP A 69 13.99 -3.11 0.03
CA ASP A 69 14.19 -1.81 -0.59
C ASP A 69 13.03 -0.89 -0.23
N ILE A 70 13.33 0.33 0.19
CA ILE A 70 12.35 1.32 0.62
C ILE A 70 12.55 2.62 -0.15
N ILE A 71 11.45 3.24 -0.56
CA ILE A 71 11.42 4.56 -1.20
C ILE A 71 11.05 5.58 -0.14
N ALA A 72 11.89 6.60 0.02
CA ALA A 72 11.63 7.71 0.92
C ALA A 72 11.99 9.01 0.20
N PHE A 73 11.11 10.01 0.29
CA PHE A 73 11.34 11.32 -0.32
C PHE A 73 11.68 11.25 -1.81
N GLY A 74 11.07 10.31 -2.52
CA GLY A 74 11.25 10.14 -3.96
C GLY A 74 12.50 9.38 -4.37
N GLU A 75 13.28 8.86 -3.42
CA GLU A 75 14.51 8.12 -3.69
C GLU A 75 14.43 6.69 -3.17
N LEU A 76 15.06 5.77 -3.91
CA LEU A 76 15.13 4.36 -3.52
C LEU A 76 16.38 4.13 -2.65
N TYR A 77 16.16 3.51 -1.49
CA TYR A 77 17.23 3.06 -0.59
C TYR A 77 17.26 1.53 -0.64
N ALA A 78 18.37 0.99 -1.11
CA ALA A 78 18.49 -0.44 -1.41
C ALA A 78 18.64 -1.33 -0.17
N ASN A 79 18.61 -0.78 1.01
CA ASN A 79 18.66 -1.56 2.25
C ASN A 79 17.88 -0.87 3.35
N SER A 80 17.11 -1.65 4.09
CA SER A 80 16.46 -1.19 5.31
C SER A 80 16.76 -2.18 6.43
N TYR A 81 16.81 -1.66 7.65
CA TYR A 81 17.18 -2.44 8.82
C TYR A 81 16.38 -1.95 10.02
N ILE A 82 16.06 -2.84 10.95
CA ILE A 82 15.36 -2.47 12.17
C ILE A 82 16.17 -2.94 13.39
N ASP A 83 16.29 -2.08 14.41
CA ASP A 83 16.98 -2.41 15.64
C ASP A 83 16.02 -2.95 16.73
N CYS A 84 16.55 -3.22 17.91
CA CYS A 84 15.76 -3.75 19.02
C CYS A 84 14.81 -2.72 19.64
N TYR A 85 14.95 -1.45 19.29
CA TYR A 85 14.08 -0.36 19.76
C TYR A 85 13.00 0.01 18.75
N CYS A 86 12.82 -0.84 17.72
CA CYS A 86 11.85 -0.59 16.64
C CYS A 86 12.15 0.67 15.82
N THR A 87 13.44 1.04 15.72
CA THR A 87 13.90 2.11 14.85
C THR A 87 14.30 1.51 13.50
N VAL A 88 13.75 2.06 12.42
CA VAL A 88 14.06 1.61 11.06
C VAL A 88 15.13 2.53 10.47
N PHE A 89 16.19 1.93 9.95
CA PHE A 89 17.32 2.64 9.33
C PHE A 89 17.30 2.41 7.83
N LEU A 90 17.48 3.48 7.06
CA LEU A 90 17.67 3.39 5.61
C LEU A 90 19.13 3.69 5.29
N TYR A 91 19.73 2.87 4.44
CA TYR A 91 21.14 2.95 4.10
C TYR A 91 21.37 3.28 2.64
N ASN A 92 22.42 4.06 2.37
CA ASN A 92 22.93 4.23 1.02
C ASN A 92 23.67 2.97 0.56
N GLY A 93 23.94 2.88 -0.75
CA GLY A 93 24.69 1.77 -1.33
C GLY A 93 26.11 1.63 -0.78
N ASP A 94 26.66 2.65 -0.14
CA ASP A 94 27.99 2.62 0.49
C ASP A 94 27.93 2.12 1.96
N GLY A 95 26.74 1.77 2.45
CA GLY A 95 26.57 1.28 3.82
C GLY A 95 26.39 2.37 4.87
N THR A 96 26.28 3.64 4.46
CA THR A 96 26.07 4.76 5.39
C THR A 96 24.56 4.90 5.68
N SER A 97 24.19 5.01 6.94
CA SER A 97 22.81 5.28 7.36
C SER A 97 22.43 6.71 7.00
N VAL A 98 21.32 6.88 6.30
CA VAL A 98 20.85 8.20 5.85
C VAL A 98 19.69 8.71 6.67
N PHE A 99 18.70 7.83 6.94
CA PHE A 99 17.50 8.21 7.67
C PHE A 99 17.17 7.17 8.72
N THR A 100 16.53 7.65 9.80
CA THR A 100 15.95 6.78 10.82
C THR A 100 14.48 7.16 11.01
N PHE A 101 13.63 6.16 11.20
CA PHE A 101 12.20 6.34 11.37
C PHE A 101 11.67 5.48 12.50
N ASN A 102 10.71 6.00 13.26
CA ASN A 102 9.84 5.14 14.05
C ASN A 102 8.71 4.64 13.13
N PHE A 103 7.82 3.78 13.62
CA PHE A 103 6.79 3.22 12.77
C PHE A 103 5.79 4.25 12.25
N GLU A 104 5.49 5.29 13.02
CA GLU A 104 4.58 6.36 12.59
C GLU A 104 5.17 7.18 11.45
N THR A 105 6.41 7.64 11.62
CA THR A 105 7.10 8.44 10.60
C THR A 105 7.46 7.59 9.37
N LEU A 106 7.71 6.30 9.56
CA LEU A 106 7.95 5.38 8.46
C LEU A 106 6.73 5.31 7.54
N LEU A 107 5.55 5.13 8.11
CA LEU A 107 4.31 5.07 7.33
C LEU A 107 4.04 6.38 6.59
N GLU A 108 4.29 7.52 7.25
CA GLU A 108 4.04 8.83 6.65
C GLU A 108 4.96 9.16 5.46
N ASN A 109 6.19 8.65 5.49
CA ASN A 109 7.23 9.12 4.56
C ASN A 109 7.76 8.06 3.61
N CYS A 110 7.44 6.80 3.83
CA CYS A 110 8.08 5.70 3.11
C CYS A 110 7.07 4.72 2.51
N THR A 111 7.48 4.10 1.39
CA THR A 111 6.81 2.93 0.83
C THR A 111 7.85 1.87 0.54
N PHE A 112 7.44 0.61 0.43
CA PHE A 112 8.28 -0.42 -0.15
C PHE A 112 8.50 -0.12 -1.64
N ALA A 113 9.49 -0.75 -2.24
CA ALA A 113 9.83 -0.51 -3.65
C ALA A 113 8.67 -0.84 -4.61
N ASP A 114 7.77 -1.74 -4.20
CA ASP A 114 6.57 -2.08 -4.98
C ASP A 114 5.42 -1.07 -4.85
N GLY A 115 5.63 0.00 -4.10
CA GLY A 115 4.62 1.05 -3.88
C GLY A 115 3.71 0.81 -2.68
N THR A 116 3.81 -0.32 -2.00
CA THR A 116 3.01 -0.62 -0.81
C THR A 116 3.45 0.26 0.35
N PRO A 117 2.53 0.93 1.07
CA PRO A 117 2.91 1.72 2.25
C PRO A 117 3.60 0.88 3.31
N CYS A 118 4.56 1.49 4.03
CA CYS A 118 5.28 0.84 5.12
C CYS A 118 4.44 0.85 6.40
N GLY A 119 3.40 0.03 6.41
CA GLY A 119 2.49 -0.09 7.53
C GLY A 119 1.66 -1.36 7.45
N LYS A 120 0.84 -1.56 8.45
CA LYS A 120 -0.04 -2.72 8.55
C LYS A 120 -1.34 -2.43 7.82
N GLU A 121 -1.71 -3.30 6.88
CA GLU A 121 -2.99 -3.18 6.19
C GLU A 121 -4.13 -3.59 7.13
N VAL A 122 -5.16 -2.75 7.20
CA VAL A 122 -6.36 -3.04 7.99
C VAL A 122 -7.58 -2.98 7.10
N GLN A 123 -8.58 -3.78 7.45
CA GLN A 123 -9.88 -3.75 6.75
C GLN A 123 -10.65 -2.50 7.14
N LEU A 124 -11.29 -1.87 6.16
CA LEU A 124 -12.20 -0.75 6.40
C LEU A 124 -13.59 -1.25 6.71
#